data_954010ffefc51076a3f64d8bb1986813
#
_entry.id   954010ffefc51076a3f64d8bb1986813
#
_cell.length_a   1.000
_cell.length_b   1.000
_cell.length_c   1.000
_cell.angle_alpha   90.00
_cell.angle_beta   90.00
_cell.angle_gamma   90.00
#
_symmetry.space_group_name_H-M   'P 1'
#
loop_
_entity.id
_entity.type
_entity.pdbx_description
1 polymer ?
#
loop_
_entity_poly.entity_id
_entity_poly.type
_entity_poly.pdbx_seq_one_letter_code
_entity_poly.pdbx_strand_id
1 'polypeptide(L)'
;MFERVYVPSSRGAQIPVDVYVPRVSREIDADIRRPAIVVCPGGGYAFCSEREAEPIALRFMAEGFNVFVLWYRVGVAADDESHDHDASSWYQKAAEHTFPLPQHDAASVIAHVRANADKYHTDPNKIAILGFSAGGHLAASVSGLWHHEEIWQELGLAPEQVRPNAAVLCYPVIVSDQDAHRGSFVHLSGAEEIAQHAQYDVTNWVTGQYPPTFLWHTFTDDLVPVQNSLRMSLALANAGVLTEMHIYPYGRHGLSLANSLACHVQDMSLQQEECTAWPALAARFLKNL
;
A
#
# COMPACT_ATOMS: atom_id res chain seq x y z
N MET A 1 4.62 20.90 -2.61
CA MET A 1 4.27 20.88 -4.06
C MET A 1 3.28 19.76 -4.22
N PHE A 2 2.21 20.00 -4.95
CA PHE A 2 1.29 18.95 -5.41
C PHE A 2 1.40 18.90 -6.92
N GLU A 3 1.73 17.75 -7.47
CA GLU A 3 1.74 17.49 -8.91
C GLU A 3 1.31 16.05 -9.19
N ARG A 4 0.71 15.80 -10.36
CA ARG A 4 0.53 14.45 -10.88
C ARG A 4 1.62 14.15 -11.89
N VAL A 5 2.29 13.03 -11.71
CA VAL A 5 3.27 12.50 -12.68
C VAL A 5 2.79 11.16 -13.22
N TYR A 6 3.32 10.75 -14.36
CA TYR A 6 3.05 9.46 -14.96
C TYR A 6 4.34 8.67 -14.99
N VAL A 7 4.34 7.53 -14.30
CA VAL A 7 5.52 6.67 -14.16
C VAL A 7 5.40 5.50 -15.15
N PRO A 8 6.40 5.29 -16.01
CA PRO A 8 6.42 4.13 -16.90
C PRO A 8 6.42 2.82 -16.12
N SER A 9 5.62 1.85 -16.55
CA SER A 9 5.52 0.51 -15.98
C SER A 9 5.51 -0.54 -17.09
N SER A 10 5.33 -1.80 -16.72
CA SER A 10 5.29 -2.93 -17.66
C SER A 10 4.19 -2.78 -18.71
N ARG A 11 4.38 -3.40 -19.87
CA ARG A 11 3.46 -3.38 -21.01
C ARG A 11 3.15 -1.98 -21.54
N GLY A 12 4.10 -1.04 -21.39
CA GLY A 12 3.95 0.34 -21.88
C GLY A 12 2.98 1.21 -21.11
N ALA A 13 2.49 0.74 -19.96
CA ALA A 13 1.58 1.51 -19.11
C ALA A 13 2.26 2.77 -18.54
N GLN A 14 1.49 3.84 -18.40
CA GLN A 14 1.87 5.07 -17.72
C GLN A 14 1.00 5.19 -16.47
N ILE A 15 1.60 5.01 -15.31
CA ILE A 15 0.88 4.90 -14.04
C ILE A 15 0.77 6.27 -13.38
N PRO A 16 -0.45 6.76 -13.11
CA PRO A 16 -0.63 8.04 -12.43
C PRO A 16 -0.14 7.96 -10.98
N VAL A 17 0.60 8.98 -10.58
CA VAL A 17 1.09 9.13 -9.20
C VAL A 17 0.89 10.56 -8.75
N ASP A 18 0.19 10.76 -7.66
CA ASP A 18 0.04 12.07 -7.03
C ASP A 18 1.18 12.31 -6.05
N VAL A 19 1.91 13.38 -6.26
CA VAL A 19 3.15 13.71 -5.55
C VAL A 19 2.90 14.83 -4.56
N TYR A 20 3.14 14.58 -3.28
CA TYR A 20 3.00 15.52 -2.17
C TYR A 20 4.37 15.74 -1.52
N VAL A 21 5.06 16.81 -1.92
CA VAL A 21 6.40 17.15 -1.43
C VAL A 21 6.39 18.54 -0.78
N PRO A 22 6.69 18.66 0.53
CA PRO A 22 6.82 19.97 1.18
C PRO A 22 7.91 20.81 0.54
N ARG A 23 7.73 22.12 0.50
CA ARG A 23 8.76 23.03 0.02
C ARG A 23 10.02 22.94 0.88
N VAL A 24 11.17 23.04 0.25
CA VAL A 24 12.44 23.26 0.94
C VAL A 24 12.52 24.73 1.35
N SER A 25 12.88 25.00 2.59
CA SER A 25 13.05 26.33 3.12
C SER A 25 14.50 26.54 3.56
N ARG A 26 15.13 27.60 3.05
CA ARG A 26 16.48 27.99 3.48
C ARG A 26 16.54 28.48 4.94
N GLU A 27 15.40 28.90 5.48
CA GLU A 27 15.31 29.29 6.90
C GLU A 27 15.26 28.10 7.85
N ILE A 28 14.90 26.90 7.33
CA ILE A 28 14.82 25.67 8.12
C ILE A 28 16.02 24.79 7.81
N ASP A 29 16.12 24.29 6.59
CA ASP A 29 17.21 23.45 6.10
C ASP A 29 17.16 23.42 4.57
N ALA A 30 18.18 23.96 3.90
CA ALA A 30 18.28 24.02 2.45
C ALA A 30 18.60 22.66 1.81
N ASP A 31 19.23 21.76 2.58
CA ASP A 31 19.75 20.47 2.12
C ASP A 31 18.92 19.30 2.64
N ILE A 32 17.74 19.58 3.19
CA ILE A 32 16.86 18.56 3.79
C ILE A 32 16.59 17.40 2.84
N ARG A 33 16.77 16.17 3.34
CA ARG A 33 16.34 14.92 2.70
C ARG A 33 15.32 14.26 3.57
N ARG A 34 14.09 14.13 3.08
CA ARG A 34 12.98 13.52 3.83
C ARG A 34 12.83 12.05 3.49
N PRO A 35 12.38 11.22 4.43
CA PRO A 35 11.90 9.89 4.08
C PRO A 35 10.68 10.00 3.17
N ALA A 36 10.45 8.99 2.34
CA ALA A 36 9.32 8.91 1.43
C ALA A 36 8.39 7.76 1.77
N ILE A 37 7.11 7.91 1.40
CA ILE A 37 6.09 6.87 1.48
C ILE A 37 5.39 6.75 0.13
N VAL A 38 5.37 5.54 -0.44
CA VAL A 38 4.49 5.19 -1.56
C VAL A 38 3.21 4.61 -0.97
N VAL A 39 2.08 5.26 -1.20
CA VAL A 39 0.76 4.88 -0.68
C VAL A 39 0.00 4.08 -1.71
N CYS A 40 -0.43 2.87 -1.35
CA CYS A 40 -1.27 1.98 -2.13
C CYS A 40 -2.68 1.96 -1.52
N PRO A 41 -3.67 2.69 -2.07
CA PRO A 41 -5.04 2.67 -1.59
C PRO A 41 -5.65 1.27 -1.66
N GLY A 42 -6.65 0.98 -0.81
CA GLY A 42 -7.45 -0.23 -0.89
C GLY A 42 -8.46 -0.19 -2.02
N GLY A 43 -9.38 -1.16 -2.02
CA GLY A 43 -10.44 -1.27 -3.03
C GLY A 43 -10.54 -2.65 -3.67
N GLY A 44 -10.08 -3.71 -2.98
CA GLY A 44 -10.27 -5.10 -3.42
C GLY A 44 -9.58 -5.47 -4.73
N TYR A 45 -8.60 -4.71 -5.21
CA TYR A 45 -8.05 -4.77 -6.57
C TYR A 45 -9.08 -4.49 -7.68
N ALA A 46 -10.26 -3.96 -7.33
CA ALA A 46 -11.33 -3.58 -8.25
C ALA A 46 -11.39 -2.06 -8.48
N PHE A 47 -10.89 -1.28 -7.52
CA PHE A 47 -10.78 0.18 -7.57
C PHE A 47 -9.67 0.66 -6.64
N CYS A 48 -9.34 1.97 -6.66
CA CYS A 48 -8.46 2.62 -5.70
C CYS A 48 -9.27 3.62 -4.85
N SER A 49 -9.29 3.43 -3.53
CA SER A 49 -10.08 4.23 -2.59
C SER A 49 -9.50 5.63 -2.40
N GLU A 50 -10.22 6.67 -2.81
CA GLU A 50 -9.81 8.07 -2.61
C GLU A 50 -9.70 8.45 -1.13
N ARG A 51 -10.44 7.78 -0.25
CA ARG A 51 -10.38 7.99 1.21
C ARG A 51 -9.05 7.55 1.82
N GLU A 52 -8.33 6.67 1.14
CA GLU A 52 -7.03 6.13 1.53
C GLU A 52 -5.89 6.72 0.68
N ALA A 53 -6.15 7.81 -0.02
CA ALA A 53 -5.25 8.52 -0.92
C ALA A 53 -4.82 9.89 -0.35
N GLU A 54 -5.44 10.99 -0.80
CA GLU A 54 -5.05 12.34 -0.39
C GLU A 54 -5.14 12.59 1.12
N PRO A 55 -6.16 12.14 1.87
CA PRO A 55 -6.19 12.34 3.32
C PRO A 55 -4.96 11.74 4.02
N ILE A 56 -4.52 10.56 3.57
CA ILE A 56 -3.32 9.90 4.08
C ILE A 56 -2.06 10.69 3.69
N ALA A 57 -1.98 11.14 2.43
CA ALA A 57 -0.84 11.92 1.97
C ALA A 57 -0.64 13.19 2.78
N LEU A 58 -1.70 13.94 3.01
CA LEU A 58 -1.67 15.17 3.81
C LEU A 58 -1.26 14.89 5.26
N ARG A 59 -1.76 13.79 5.84
CA ARG A 59 -1.41 13.40 7.20
C ARG A 59 0.07 13.07 7.34
N PHE A 60 0.64 12.25 6.47
CA PHE A 60 2.07 11.89 6.54
C PHE A 60 2.98 13.03 6.08
N MET A 61 2.52 13.90 5.16
CA MET A 61 3.26 15.11 4.82
C MET A 61 3.42 16.03 6.06
N ALA A 62 2.39 16.14 6.90
CA ALA A 62 2.48 16.87 8.17
C ALA A 62 3.44 16.22 9.18
N GLU A 63 3.71 14.92 9.06
CA GLU A 63 4.74 14.20 9.83
C GLU A 63 6.16 14.35 9.24
N GLY A 64 6.32 15.04 8.11
CA GLY A 64 7.61 15.32 7.50
C GLY A 64 8.05 14.33 6.43
N PHE A 65 7.15 13.54 5.88
CA PHE A 65 7.41 12.63 4.76
C PHE A 65 7.12 13.29 3.41
N ASN A 66 7.83 12.87 2.38
CA ASN A 66 7.39 13.01 0.99
C ASN A 66 6.44 11.85 0.69
N VAL A 67 5.28 12.14 0.07
CA VAL A 67 4.26 11.11 -0.14
C VAL A 67 3.90 11.01 -1.61
N PHE A 68 3.79 9.77 -2.09
CA PHE A 68 3.49 9.40 -3.47
C PHE A 68 2.29 8.48 -3.47
N VAL A 69 1.11 8.99 -3.87
CA VAL A 69 -0.11 8.18 -3.95
C VAL A 69 -0.13 7.46 -5.30
N LEU A 70 -0.09 6.15 -5.26
CA LEU A 70 -0.07 5.29 -6.42
C LEU A 70 -1.49 4.92 -6.85
N TRP A 71 -1.85 5.24 -8.10
CA TRP A 71 -3.08 4.80 -8.75
C TRP A 71 -2.78 3.58 -9.63
N TYR A 72 -2.62 2.42 -8.99
CA TYR A 72 -2.21 1.19 -9.66
C TYR A 72 -3.32 0.61 -10.54
N ARG A 73 -2.95 -0.22 -11.50
CA ARG A 73 -3.88 -0.97 -12.34
C ARG A 73 -4.69 -1.95 -11.52
N VAL A 74 -5.99 -2.01 -11.78
CA VAL A 74 -6.92 -2.89 -11.07
C VAL A 74 -7.63 -3.84 -12.02
N GLY A 75 -8.05 -5.01 -11.52
CA GLY A 75 -8.79 -6.02 -12.27
C GLY A 75 -10.28 -5.71 -12.38
N VAL A 76 -10.99 -6.57 -13.11
CA VAL A 76 -12.45 -6.58 -13.23
C VAL A 76 -12.90 -8.02 -13.09
N ALA A 77 -13.81 -8.33 -12.17
CA ALA A 77 -14.50 -9.62 -12.17
C ALA A 77 -15.49 -9.67 -13.35
N ALA A 78 -15.73 -10.87 -13.87
CA ALA A 78 -16.54 -11.06 -15.08
C ALA A 78 -17.99 -10.58 -14.96
N ASP A 79 -18.49 -10.40 -13.74
CA ASP A 79 -19.86 -10.04 -13.38
C ASP A 79 -19.96 -8.73 -12.56
N ASP A 80 -18.87 -7.95 -12.47
CA ASP A 80 -18.83 -6.72 -11.68
C ASP A 80 -19.47 -5.53 -12.43
N GLU A 81 -20.81 -5.53 -12.48
CA GLU A 81 -21.59 -4.35 -12.93
C GLU A 81 -21.73 -3.28 -11.83
N SER A 82 -21.29 -3.56 -10.60
CA SER A 82 -21.75 -2.82 -9.41
C SER A 82 -20.87 -1.64 -8.99
N HIS A 83 -19.70 -1.42 -9.58
CA HIS A 83 -18.75 -0.40 -9.16
C HIS A 83 -18.40 0.59 -10.28
N ASP A 84 -19.41 0.95 -11.06
CA ASP A 84 -19.38 2.20 -11.81
C ASP A 84 -19.67 3.37 -10.85
N HIS A 85 -18.90 3.48 -9.79
CA HIS A 85 -18.62 4.77 -9.25
C HIS A 85 -17.89 5.47 -10.38
N ASP A 86 -18.50 6.53 -10.91
CA ASP A 86 -17.97 7.45 -11.90
C ASP A 86 -16.47 7.58 -11.66
N ALA A 87 -15.82 6.53 -12.17
CA ALA A 87 -14.51 6.19 -11.72
C ALA A 87 -13.67 7.34 -12.16
N SER A 88 -13.28 8.09 -11.20
CA SER A 88 -12.20 9.02 -11.41
C SER A 88 -11.28 8.39 -12.44
N SER A 89 -11.03 9.06 -13.53
CA SER A 89 -10.10 8.67 -14.61
C SER A 89 -8.64 8.45 -14.09
N TRP A 90 -8.50 8.18 -12.78
CA TRP A 90 -7.22 8.19 -12.09
C TRP A 90 -6.45 6.86 -12.22
N TYR A 91 -7.10 5.73 -12.33
CA TYR A 91 -6.47 4.42 -12.48
C TYR A 91 -7.03 3.65 -13.68
N GLN A 92 -6.26 2.69 -14.18
CA GLN A 92 -6.66 1.85 -15.31
C GLN A 92 -7.35 0.58 -14.80
N LYS A 93 -8.54 0.28 -15.33
CA LYS A 93 -9.33 -0.90 -14.97
C LYS A 93 -9.51 -1.79 -16.18
N ALA A 94 -9.07 -3.06 -16.09
CA ALA A 94 -9.27 -4.06 -17.14
C ALA A 94 -9.11 -5.49 -16.59
N ALA A 95 -9.79 -6.46 -17.19
CA ALA A 95 -9.76 -7.85 -16.76
C ALA A 95 -8.34 -8.48 -16.80
N GLU A 96 -7.48 -8.01 -17.68
CA GLU A 96 -6.08 -8.44 -17.78
C GLU A 96 -5.14 -7.80 -16.74
N HIS A 97 -5.62 -6.87 -15.92
CA HIS A 97 -4.81 -6.21 -14.89
C HIS A 97 -4.68 -7.07 -13.62
N THR A 98 -4.19 -8.29 -13.81
CA THR A 98 -3.96 -9.28 -12.76
C THR A 98 -2.49 -9.29 -12.31
N PHE A 99 -2.17 -10.12 -11.31
CA PHE A 99 -0.78 -10.35 -10.89
C PHE A 99 0.10 -10.72 -12.10
N PRO A 100 1.32 -10.15 -12.24
CA PRO A 100 1.97 -9.23 -11.31
C PRO A 100 1.84 -7.73 -11.66
N LEU A 101 0.85 -7.32 -12.47
CA LEU A 101 0.80 -5.94 -12.99
C LEU A 101 0.65 -4.86 -11.90
N PRO A 102 -0.23 -4.99 -10.90
CA PRO A 102 -0.26 -4.04 -9.78
C PRO A 102 1.07 -3.97 -9.02
N GLN A 103 1.76 -5.12 -8.85
CA GLN A 103 3.09 -5.19 -8.22
C GLN A 103 4.16 -4.47 -9.06
N HIS A 104 4.10 -4.62 -10.40
CA HIS A 104 4.97 -3.88 -11.32
C HIS A 104 4.78 -2.36 -11.18
N ASP A 105 3.55 -1.91 -11.02
CA ASP A 105 3.25 -0.49 -10.86
C ASP A 105 3.87 0.06 -9.57
N ALA A 106 3.69 -0.64 -8.46
CA ALA A 106 4.26 -0.24 -7.17
C ALA A 106 5.80 -0.28 -7.18
N ALA A 107 6.39 -1.31 -7.76
CA ALA A 107 7.84 -1.42 -7.94
C ALA A 107 8.41 -0.29 -8.81
N SER A 108 7.74 0.03 -9.92
CA SER A 108 8.12 1.14 -10.81
C SER A 108 8.10 2.48 -10.08
N VAL A 109 7.11 2.72 -9.20
CA VAL A 109 7.02 3.97 -8.44
C VAL A 109 8.11 4.03 -7.37
N ILE A 110 8.42 2.96 -6.66
CA ILE A 110 9.54 2.91 -5.72
C ILE A 110 10.87 3.23 -6.45
N ALA A 111 11.11 2.59 -7.60
CA ALA A 111 12.29 2.84 -8.41
C ALA A 111 12.34 4.30 -8.93
N HIS A 112 11.20 4.83 -9.38
CA HIS A 112 11.08 6.23 -9.81
C HIS A 112 11.43 7.21 -8.69
N VAL A 113 10.88 7.02 -7.50
CA VAL A 113 11.16 7.88 -6.33
C VAL A 113 12.65 7.83 -5.98
N ARG A 114 13.25 6.63 -5.97
CA ARG A 114 14.67 6.42 -5.69
C ARG A 114 15.58 7.08 -6.74
N ALA A 115 15.27 6.92 -8.02
CA ALA A 115 16.02 7.51 -9.12
C ALA A 115 15.91 9.04 -9.18
N ASN A 116 14.81 9.62 -8.68
CA ASN A 116 14.55 11.05 -8.64
C ASN A 116 14.69 11.64 -7.23
N ALA A 117 15.47 11.02 -6.35
CA ALA A 117 15.63 11.41 -4.97
C ALA A 117 16.06 12.89 -4.81
N ASP A 118 16.93 13.38 -5.70
CA ASP A 118 17.35 14.78 -5.70
C ASP A 118 16.21 15.73 -6.06
N LYS A 119 15.43 15.43 -7.08
CA LYS A 119 14.26 16.24 -7.50
C LYS A 119 13.26 16.41 -6.36
N TYR A 120 13.03 15.32 -5.62
CA TYR A 120 12.02 15.27 -4.55
C TYR A 120 12.59 15.59 -3.16
N HIS A 121 13.88 15.91 -3.04
CA HIS A 121 14.54 16.06 -1.74
C HIS A 121 14.27 14.88 -0.81
N THR A 122 14.38 13.66 -1.35
CA THR A 122 14.12 12.40 -0.66
C THR A 122 15.42 11.68 -0.32
N ASP A 123 15.46 11.00 0.83
CA ASP A 123 16.51 10.04 1.13
C ASP A 123 16.22 8.74 0.36
N PRO A 124 17.06 8.33 -0.62
CA PRO A 124 16.81 7.13 -1.44
C PRO A 124 16.86 5.82 -0.63
N ASN A 125 17.41 5.87 0.59
CA ASN A 125 17.50 4.74 1.50
C ASN A 125 16.35 4.69 2.54
N LYS A 126 15.42 5.65 2.49
CA LYS A 126 14.27 5.74 3.40
C LYS A 126 12.96 5.87 2.61
N ILE A 127 12.67 4.89 1.77
CA ILE A 127 11.44 4.80 0.98
C ILE A 127 10.59 3.65 1.55
N ALA A 128 9.51 3.99 2.23
CA ALA A 128 8.54 3.03 2.74
C ALA A 128 7.41 2.80 1.71
N ILE A 129 6.79 1.62 1.77
CA ILE A 129 5.53 1.34 1.10
C ILE A 129 4.43 1.23 2.15
N LEU A 130 3.28 1.89 1.91
CA LEU A 130 2.12 1.87 2.80
C LEU A 130 0.90 1.42 2.02
N GLY A 131 0.15 0.46 2.55
CA GLY A 131 -1.04 -0.02 1.86
C GLY A 131 -2.20 -0.37 2.78
N PHE A 132 -3.41 -0.22 2.23
CA PHE A 132 -4.67 -0.46 2.92
C PHE A 132 -5.40 -1.64 2.29
N SER A 133 -5.96 -2.57 3.08
CA SER A 133 -6.79 -3.65 2.55
C SER A 133 -6.09 -4.43 1.43
N ALA A 134 -6.64 -4.45 0.22
CA ALA A 134 -5.99 -5.00 -0.97
C ALA A 134 -4.70 -4.23 -1.37
N GLY A 135 -4.66 -2.90 -1.18
CA GLY A 135 -3.41 -2.14 -1.29
C GLY A 135 -2.39 -2.53 -0.23
N GLY A 136 -2.85 -3.01 0.94
CA GLY A 136 -2.02 -3.65 1.96
C GLY A 136 -1.42 -4.97 1.48
N HIS A 137 -2.20 -5.78 0.73
CA HIS A 137 -1.69 -6.96 0.04
C HIS A 137 -0.63 -6.58 -1.01
N LEU A 138 -0.90 -5.54 -1.80
CA LEU A 138 0.06 -5.04 -2.79
C LEU A 138 1.37 -4.61 -2.13
N ALA A 139 1.30 -3.81 -1.06
CA ALA A 139 2.47 -3.37 -0.31
C ALA A 139 3.24 -4.55 0.30
N ALA A 140 2.50 -5.51 0.86
CA ALA A 140 3.07 -6.71 1.44
C ALA A 140 3.71 -7.63 0.39
N SER A 141 3.09 -7.78 -0.78
CA SER A 141 3.62 -8.56 -1.92
C SER A 141 4.97 -8.00 -2.40
N VAL A 142 5.04 -6.70 -2.68
CA VAL A 142 6.28 -6.05 -3.12
C VAL A 142 7.36 -6.19 -2.05
N SER A 143 7.00 -6.07 -0.77
CA SER A 143 7.91 -6.22 0.37
C SER A 143 8.49 -7.64 0.50
N GLY A 144 7.70 -8.67 0.15
CA GLY A 144 8.15 -10.06 0.16
C GLY A 144 8.91 -10.48 -1.09
N LEU A 145 8.56 -9.89 -2.24
CA LEU A 145 9.03 -10.34 -3.57
C LEU A 145 10.16 -9.48 -4.15
N TRP A 146 10.58 -8.38 -3.50
CA TRP A 146 11.54 -7.45 -4.07
C TRP A 146 12.85 -8.10 -4.55
N HIS A 147 13.26 -9.20 -3.93
CA HIS A 147 14.48 -9.94 -4.26
C HIS A 147 14.28 -11.05 -5.30
N HIS A 148 13.05 -11.25 -5.80
CA HIS A 148 12.71 -12.19 -6.86
C HIS A 148 12.89 -11.53 -8.23
N GLU A 149 14.11 -11.58 -8.77
CA GLU A 149 14.51 -10.89 -10.00
C GLU A 149 13.57 -11.21 -11.18
N GLU A 150 13.08 -12.43 -11.27
CA GLU A 150 12.19 -12.91 -12.32
C GLU A 150 10.87 -12.12 -12.39
N ILE A 151 10.38 -11.59 -11.26
CA ILE A 151 9.14 -10.81 -11.21
C ILE A 151 9.36 -9.42 -11.83
N TRP A 152 10.55 -8.84 -11.67
CA TRP A 152 10.87 -7.48 -12.12
C TRP A 152 11.53 -7.42 -13.49
N GLN A 153 11.81 -8.57 -14.09
CA GLN A 153 12.50 -8.67 -15.39
C GLN A 153 11.79 -7.89 -16.50
N GLU A 154 10.46 -7.91 -16.53
CA GLU A 154 9.66 -7.16 -17.52
C GLU A 154 9.82 -5.64 -17.38
N LEU A 155 10.17 -5.15 -16.19
CA LEU A 155 10.45 -3.74 -15.92
C LEU A 155 11.88 -3.32 -16.31
N GLY A 156 12.79 -4.27 -16.47
CA GLY A 156 14.21 -4.01 -16.64
C GLY A 156 14.86 -3.39 -15.39
N LEU A 157 14.28 -3.64 -14.21
CA LEU A 157 14.73 -3.11 -12.93
C LEU A 157 15.45 -4.18 -12.11
N ALA A 158 16.54 -3.79 -11.45
CA ALA A 158 17.22 -4.65 -10.49
C ALA A 158 16.47 -4.68 -9.14
N PRO A 159 16.57 -5.78 -8.36
CA PRO A 159 15.90 -5.92 -7.06
C PRO A 159 16.10 -4.73 -6.10
N GLU A 160 17.30 -4.19 -5.99
CA GLU A 160 17.62 -3.07 -5.10
C GLU A 160 16.90 -1.77 -5.49
N GLN A 161 16.54 -1.61 -6.76
CA GLN A 161 15.80 -0.44 -7.24
C GLN A 161 14.34 -0.47 -6.79
N VAL A 162 13.76 -1.65 -6.69
CA VAL A 162 12.35 -1.86 -6.31
C VAL A 162 12.16 -2.15 -4.83
N ARG A 163 13.24 -2.36 -4.07
CA ARG A 163 13.21 -2.71 -2.65
C ARG A 163 12.60 -1.59 -1.80
N PRO A 164 11.49 -1.81 -1.06
CA PRO A 164 11.05 -0.88 -0.01
C PRO A 164 11.98 -1.00 1.21
N ASN A 165 12.24 0.13 1.89
CA ASN A 165 13.07 0.16 3.09
C ASN A 165 12.27 -0.16 4.36
N ALA A 166 10.94 0.02 4.32
CA ALA A 166 10.00 -0.36 5.36
C ALA A 166 8.61 -0.58 4.77
N ALA A 167 7.74 -1.30 5.49
CA ALA A 167 6.33 -1.47 5.12
C ALA A 167 5.40 -0.97 6.23
N VAL A 168 4.25 -0.39 5.84
CA VAL A 168 3.12 -0.06 6.72
C VAL A 168 1.88 -0.73 6.16
N LEU A 169 1.32 -1.68 6.91
CA LEU A 169 0.19 -2.51 6.48
C LEU A 169 -1.04 -2.19 7.33
N CYS A 170 -2.05 -1.62 6.69
CA CYS A 170 -3.28 -1.15 7.35
C CYS A 170 -4.41 -2.14 7.03
N TYR A 171 -4.91 -2.87 8.03
CA TYR A 171 -5.95 -3.91 7.87
C TYR A 171 -5.80 -4.71 6.57
N PRO A 172 -4.59 -5.27 6.31
CA PRO A 172 -4.24 -5.79 5.00
C PRO A 172 -4.94 -7.12 4.71
N VAL A 173 -5.27 -7.36 3.44
CA VAL A 173 -5.50 -8.71 2.92
C VAL A 173 -4.15 -9.41 2.87
N ILE A 174 -4.03 -10.62 3.42
CA ILE A 174 -2.75 -11.37 3.50
C ILE A 174 -2.93 -12.84 3.11
N VAL A 175 -3.90 -13.52 3.73
CA VAL A 175 -4.05 -14.98 3.62
C VAL A 175 -5.12 -15.35 2.61
N SER A 176 -4.96 -16.51 1.99
CA SER A 176 -5.81 -16.97 0.87
C SER A 176 -6.76 -18.12 1.23
N ASP A 177 -6.82 -18.53 2.48
CA ASP A 177 -7.64 -19.65 2.98
C ASP A 177 -9.02 -19.20 3.49
N GLN A 178 -9.55 -19.83 4.58
CA GLN A 178 -10.87 -19.50 5.15
C GLN A 178 -10.98 -18.06 5.68
N ASP A 179 -9.85 -17.41 6.00
CA ASP A 179 -9.79 -16.04 6.48
C ASP A 179 -9.56 -15.03 5.34
N ALA A 180 -9.63 -15.48 4.08
CA ALA A 180 -9.37 -14.65 2.91
C ALA A 180 -10.50 -13.66 2.62
N HIS A 181 -10.15 -12.46 2.20
CA HIS A 181 -11.07 -11.61 1.43
C HIS A 181 -11.08 -12.08 -0.04
N ARG A 182 -11.98 -13.01 -0.38
CA ARG A 182 -12.01 -13.70 -1.68
C ARG A 182 -12.07 -12.75 -2.87
N GLY A 183 -12.89 -11.70 -2.82
CA GLY A 183 -13.03 -10.75 -3.90
C GLY A 183 -11.68 -10.12 -4.32
N SER A 184 -10.82 -9.79 -3.36
CA SER A 184 -9.48 -9.28 -3.69
C SER A 184 -8.65 -10.29 -4.49
N PHE A 185 -8.71 -11.57 -4.14
CA PHE A 185 -7.95 -12.60 -4.86
C PHE A 185 -8.53 -12.91 -6.24
N VAL A 186 -9.86 -12.85 -6.40
CA VAL A 186 -10.52 -12.97 -7.70
C VAL A 186 -10.04 -11.86 -8.65
N HIS A 187 -10.08 -10.59 -8.21
CA HIS A 187 -9.61 -9.48 -9.05
C HIS A 187 -8.11 -9.54 -9.33
N LEU A 188 -7.30 -9.95 -8.33
CA LEU A 188 -5.85 -10.07 -8.50
C LEU A 188 -5.44 -11.21 -9.42
N SER A 189 -6.11 -12.35 -9.34
CA SER A 189 -5.76 -13.57 -10.10
C SER A 189 -6.47 -13.69 -11.43
N GLY A 190 -7.64 -13.05 -11.57
CA GLY A 190 -8.58 -13.31 -12.67
C GLY A 190 -9.27 -14.68 -12.58
N ALA A 191 -9.19 -15.38 -11.43
CA ALA A 191 -9.70 -16.72 -11.22
C ALA A 191 -10.67 -16.82 -10.02
N GLU A 192 -11.81 -17.48 -10.22
CA GLU A 192 -12.81 -17.71 -9.17
C GLU A 192 -12.44 -18.86 -8.20
N GLU A 193 -11.61 -19.81 -8.62
CA GLU A 193 -11.27 -20.99 -7.85
C GLU A 193 -10.31 -20.68 -6.71
N ILE A 194 -10.70 -20.95 -5.47
CA ILE A 194 -9.92 -20.73 -4.24
C ILE A 194 -8.55 -21.42 -4.31
N ALA A 195 -8.47 -22.62 -4.89
CA ALA A 195 -7.21 -23.37 -5.00
C ALA A 195 -6.13 -22.59 -5.77
N GLN A 196 -6.52 -21.69 -6.66
CA GLN A 196 -5.59 -20.85 -7.43
C GLN A 196 -5.10 -19.64 -6.65
N HIS A 197 -5.72 -19.31 -5.52
CA HIS A 197 -5.35 -18.15 -4.71
C HIS A 197 -4.16 -18.44 -3.78
N ALA A 198 -3.87 -19.70 -3.46
CA ALA A 198 -2.82 -20.09 -2.51
C ALA A 198 -1.43 -19.55 -2.86
N GLN A 199 -1.14 -19.36 -4.14
CA GLN A 199 0.11 -18.79 -4.60
C GLN A 199 0.28 -17.28 -4.27
N TYR A 200 -0.80 -16.59 -3.91
CA TYR A 200 -0.81 -15.17 -3.57
C TYR A 200 -0.88 -14.93 -2.06
N ASP A 201 -0.81 -15.98 -1.24
CA ASP A 201 -0.72 -15.85 0.21
C ASP A 201 0.64 -15.24 0.59
N VAL A 202 0.60 -14.03 1.13
CA VAL A 202 1.79 -13.24 1.42
C VAL A 202 2.69 -13.89 2.47
N THR A 203 2.11 -14.69 3.39
CA THR A 203 2.91 -15.37 4.43
C THR A 203 3.95 -16.31 3.84
N ASN A 204 3.72 -16.81 2.61
CA ASN A 204 4.68 -17.67 1.89
C ASN A 204 5.90 -16.90 1.35
N TRP A 205 5.83 -15.57 1.25
CA TRP A 205 6.89 -14.71 0.74
C TRP A 205 7.70 -14.02 1.85
N VAL A 206 7.36 -14.29 3.12
CA VAL A 206 8.07 -13.71 4.25
C VAL A 206 9.37 -14.46 4.51
N THR A 207 10.48 -13.75 4.38
CA THR A 207 11.84 -14.22 4.66
C THR A 207 12.60 -13.23 5.54
N GLY A 208 13.81 -13.54 5.97
CA GLY A 208 14.69 -12.60 6.68
C GLY A 208 15.09 -11.35 5.88
N GLN A 209 14.75 -11.31 4.59
CA GLN A 209 14.97 -10.14 3.71
C GLN A 209 13.76 -9.18 3.67
N TYR A 210 12.66 -9.56 4.31
CA TYR A 210 11.48 -8.71 4.41
C TYR A 210 11.81 -7.43 5.18
N PRO A 211 11.36 -6.23 4.74
CA PRO A 211 11.70 -4.98 5.42
C PRO A 211 11.00 -4.86 6.78
N PRO A 212 11.54 -4.04 7.72
CA PRO A 212 10.86 -3.70 8.96
C PRO A 212 9.43 -3.26 8.69
N THR A 213 8.47 -3.76 9.49
CA THR A 213 7.04 -3.64 9.17
C THR A 213 6.23 -3.14 10.37
N PHE A 214 5.42 -2.11 10.11
CA PHE A 214 4.36 -1.67 11.00
C PHE A 214 3.02 -2.23 10.52
N LEU A 215 2.21 -2.80 11.44
CA LEU A 215 0.85 -3.30 11.15
C LEU A 215 -0.17 -2.70 12.10
N TRP A 216 -1.40 -2.47 11.59
CA TRP A 216 -2.53 -2.25 12.46
C TRP A 216 -3.82 -2.83 11.87
N HIS A 217 -4.76 -3.21 12.75
CA HIS A 217 -6.04 -3.78 12.40
C HIS A 217 -7.05 -3.52 13.50
N THR A 218 -8.35 -3.73 13.23
CA THR A 218 -9.38 -3.81 14.25
C THR A 218 -9.85 -5.24 14.45
N PHE A 219 -10.13 -5.63 15.69
CA PHE A 219 -10.55 -6.99 16.01
C PHE A 219 -11.92 -7.33 15.42
N THR A 220 -12.81 -6.32 15.30
CA THR A 220 -14.18 -6.48 14.77
C THR A 220 -14.30 -6.10 13.30
N ASP A 221 -13.21 -6.11 12.54
CA ASP A 221 -13.25 -5.90 11.09
C ASP A 221 -14.25 -6.88 10.45
N ASP A 222 -15.25 -6.32 9.75
CA ASP A 222 -16.40 -7.04 9.23
C ASP A 222 -16.20 -7.56 7.80
N LEU A 223 -15.02 -7.32 7.19
CA LEU A 223 -14.73 -7.71 5.81
C LEU A 223 -13.42 -8.49 5.67
N VAL A 224 -12.33 -8.02 6.30
CA VAL A 224 -11.03 -8.69 6.32
C VAL A 224 -10.74 -9.14 7.74
N PRO A 225 -10.83 -10.44 8.05
CA PRO A 225 -10.61 -10.95 9.41
C PRO A 225 -9.24 -10.54 9.97
N VAL A 226 -9.20 -10.16 11.25
CA VAL A 226 -7.96 -9.76 11.95
C VAL A 226 -6.86 -10.82 11.88
N GLN A 227 -7.21 -12.08 11.64
CA GLN A 227 -6.30 -13.21 11.41
C GLN A 227 -5.28 -12.91 10.31
N ASN A 228 -5.64 -12.11 9.31
CA ASN A 228 -4.71 -11.66 8.27
C ASN A 228 -3.48 -10.98 8.90
N SER A 229 -3.68 -9.96 9.75
CA SER A 229 -2.58 -9.26 10.42
C SER A 229 -1.89 -10.11 11.49
N LEU A 230 -2.62 -10.94 12.24
CA LEU A 230 -2.03 -11.81 13.25
C LEU A 230 -1.09 -12.84 12.62
N ARG A 231 -1.51 -13.49 11.53
CA ARG A 231 -0.68 -14.47 10.81
C ARG A 231 0.51 -13.81 10.11
N MET A 232 0.31 -12.62 9.54
CA MET A 232 1.42 -11.85 8.99
C MET A 232 2.46 -11.50 10.05
N SER A 233 2.03 -10.99 11.21
CA SER A 233 2.93 -10.67 12.31
C SER A 233 3.70 -11.90 12.81
N LEU A 234 3.03 -13.05 12.89
CA LEU A 234 3.68 -14.31 13.28
C LEU A 234 4.74 -14.75 12.26
N ALA A 235 4.43 -14.64 10.94
CA ALA A 235 5.39 -14.96 9.88
C ALA A 235 6.62 -14.04 9.95
N LEU A 236 6.42 -12.73 10.12
CA LEU A 236 7.51 -11.75 10.29
C LEU A 236 8.38 -12.06 11.51
N ALA A 237 7.75 -12.36 12.66
CA ALA A 237 8.47 -12.71 13.88
C ALA A 237 9.31 -13.98 13.71
N ASN A 238 8.76 -15.01 13.07
CA ASN A 238 9.48 -16.26 12.76
C ASN A 238 10.68 -16.04 11.82
N ALA A 239 10.58 -15.05 10.93
CA ALA A 239 11.65 -14.65 10.01
C ALA A 239 12.68 -13.69 10.66
N GLY A 240 12.47 -13.27 11.91
CA GLY A 240 13.34 -12.33 12.62
C GLY A 240 13.22 -10.88 12.12
N VAL A 241 12.11 -10.52 11.49
CA VAL A 241 11.85 -9.17 10.95
C VAL A 241 11.32 -8.26 12.06
N LEU A 242 11.93 -7.07 12.20
CA LEU A 242 11.46 -6.07 13.16
C LEU A 242 10.03 -5.65 12.84
N THR A 243 9.12 -5.79 13.81
CA THR A 243 7.69 -5.58 13.63
C THR A 243 7.09 -4.82 14.81
N GLU A 244 6.29 -3.77 14.51
CA GLU A 244 5.40 -3.13 15.48
C GLU A 244 3.96 -3.37 15.03
N MET A 245 3.08 -3.89 15.91
CA MET A 245 1.69 -4.20 15.58
C MET A 245 0.72 -3.64 16.63
N HIS A 246 -0.40 -3.07 16.12
CA HIS A 246 -1.49 -2.57 16.94
C HIS A 246 -2.81 -3.21 16.52
N ILE A 247 -3.51 -3.84 17.46
CA ILE A 247 -4.87 -4.36 17.29
C ILE A 247 -5.82 -3.57 18.17
N TYR A 248 -6.72 -2.83 17.54
CA TYR A 248 -7.79 -2.08 18.21
C TYR A 248 -9.01 -2.97 18.41
N PRO A 249 -9.75 -2.85 19.53
CA PRO A 249 -10.85 -3.77 19.82
C PRO A 249 -12.03 -3.59 18.84
N TYR A 250 -12.31 -2.37 18.41
CA TYR A 250 -13.51 -2.05 17.61
C TYR A 250 -13.16 -1.27 16.35
N GLY A 251 -13.96 -1.48 15.31
CA GLY A 251 -13.95 -0.77 14.05
C GLY A 251 -14.33 -1.67 12.89
N ARG A 252 -15.02 -1.08 11.91
CA ARG A 252 -15.35 -1.74 10.64
C ARG A 252 -14.14 -1.71 9.71
N HIS A 253 -14.23 -2.45 8.60
CA HIS A 253 -13.21 -2.40 7.55
C HIS A 253 -13.11 -1.02 6.90
N GLY A 254 -11.91 -0.64 6.47
CA GLY A 254 -11.69 0.56 5.66
C GLY A 254 -11.72 1.87 6.44
N LEU A 255 -11.26 1.90 7.68
CA LEU A 255 -11.28 3.10 8.52
C LEU A 255 -10.41 4.26 8.01
N SER A 256 -9.38 4.01 7.19
CA SER A 256 -8.45 5.05 6.72
C SER A 256 -7.84 5.82 7.90
N LEU A 257 -8.07 7.14 8.03
CA LEU A 257 -7.66 7.94 9.19
C LEU A 257 -8.54 7.74 10.43
N ALA A 258 -9.61 6.98 10.33
CA ALA A 258 -10.59 6.74 11.39
C ALA A 258 -11.25 8.03 11.95
N ASN A 259 -11.30 9.09 11.18
CA ASN A 259 -11.86 10.39 11.58
C ASN A 259 -12.68 11.05 10.44
N SER A 260 -13.22 12.24 10.69
CA SER A 260 -14.08 12.96 9.74
C SER A 260 -13.40 13.36 8.42
N LEU A 261 -12.07 13.37 8.33
CA LEU A 261 -11.36 13.74 7.10
C LEU A 261 -11.39 12.60 6.05
N ALA A 262 -11.62 11.36 6.49
CA ALA A 262 -11.65 10.18 5.62
C ALA A 262 -12.98 9.42 5.70
N CYS A 263 -14.05 10.07 6.18
CA CYS A 263 -15.37 9.50 6.37
C CYS A 263 -16.40 10.24 5.52
N HIS A 264 -17.35 9.53 4.93
CA HIS A 264 -18.44 10.17 4.22
C HIS A 264 -19.32 10.94 5.20
N VAL A 265 -19.73 12.16 4.85
CA VAL A 265 -20.49 13.07 5.71
C VAL A 265 -21.80 12.45 6.25
N GLN A 266 -22.39 11.52 5.52
CA GLN A 266 -23.64 10.83 5.90
C GLN A 266 -23.40 9.48 6.56
N ASP A 267 -22.15 8.98 6.62
CA ASP A 267 -21.79 7.71 7.25
C ASP A 267 -20.64 7.89 8.24
N MET A 268 -20.99 8.10 9.49
CA MET A 268 -20.06 8.27 10.61
C MET A 268 -19.54 6.94 11.16
N SER A 269 -19.97 5.78 10.64
CA SER A 269 -19.59 4.46 11.15
C SER A 269 -18.10 4.14 10.99
N LEU A 270 -17.40 4.90 10.15
CA LEU A 270 -15.96 4.82 9.93
C LEU A 270 -15.14 5.76 10.83
N GLN A 271 -15.77 6.45 11.77
CA GLN A 271 -15.08 7.21 12.80
C GLN A 271 -14.84 6.31 14.03
N GLN A 272 -13.58 6.16 14.41
CA GLN A 272 -13.16 5.35 15.53
C GLN A 272 -11.99 6.04 16.23
N GLU A 273 -12.31 6.77 17.31
CA GLU A 273 -11.36 7.67 17.99
C GLU A 273 -10.09 6.93 18.43
N GLU A 274 -10.24 5.73 18.98
CA GLU A 274 -9.12 4.92 19.45
C GLU A 274 -8.12 4.57 18.34
N CYS A 275 -8.60 4.48 17.10
CA CYS A 275 -7.74 4.18 15.95
C CYS A 275 -7.01 5.40 15.40
N THR A 276 -7.43 6.63 15.70
CA THR A 276 -6.87 7.87 15.08
C THR A 276 -5.38 8.08 15.35
N ALA A 277 -4.81 7.39 16.33
CA ALA A 277 -3.39 7.48 16.68
C ALA A 277 -2.46 6.72 15.73
N TRP A 278 -2.98 5.77 14.91
CA TRP A 278 -2.13 4.89 14.12
C TRP A 278 -1.14 5.63 13.19
N PRO A 279 -1.51 6.76 12.53
CA PRO A 279 -0.54 7.42 11.63
C PRO A 279 0.66 8.00 12.37
N ALA A 280 0.46 8.54 13.59
CA ALA A 280 1.56 9.04 14.41
C ALA A 280 2.46 7.90 14.90
N LEU A 281 1.88 6.75 15.25
CA LEU A 281 2.62 5.55 15.65
C LEU A 281 3.47 5.02 14.48
N ALA A 282 2.88 4.89 13.28
CA ALA A 282 3.59 4.48 12.07
C ALA A 282 4.71 5.47 11.69
N ALA A 283 4.43 6.78 11.74
CA ALA A 283 5.44 7.80 11.47
C ALA A 283 6.62 7.72 12.45
N ARG A 284 6.35 7.50 13.74
CA ARG A 284 7.39 7.30 14.75
C ARG A 284 8.21 6.05 14.47
N PHE A 285 7.56 4.93 14.14
CA PHE A 285 8.24 3.69 13.77
C PHE A 285 9.20 3.93 12.60
N LEU A 286 8.71 4.50 11.49
CA LEU A 286 9.51 4.78 10.29
C LEU A 286 10.68 5.73 10.52
N LYS A 287 10.54 6.72 11.41
CA LYS A 287 11.62 7.68 11.74
C LYS A 287 12.74 7.05 12.56
N ASN A 288 12.45 5.97 13.29
CA ASN A 288 13.41 5.27 14.14
C ASN A 288 14.22 4.18 13.41
N LEU A 289 13.92 3.92 12.14
CA LEU A 289 14.69 3.07 11.23
C LEU A 289 15.81 3.88 10.54
#